data_f75fc8b8e52422986c9afb9d3943677c
#
_entry.id   f75fc8b8e52422986c9afb9d3943677c
#
_cell.length_a   1.000
_cell.length_b   1.000
_cell.length_c   1.000
_cell.angle_alpha   90.00
_cell.angle_beta   90.00
_cell.angle_gamma   90.00
#
_symmetry.space_group_name_H-M   'P 1'
#
loop_
_entity.id
_entity.type
_entity.pdbx_description
1 polymer ?
#
loop_
_entity_poly.entity_id
_entity_poly.type
_entity_poly.pdbx_seq_one_letter_code
_entity_poly.pdbx_strand_id
1 'polypeptide(L)'
;MLDQSHRRATWRRQEQELVERWSAAMERYRVAHLELSAREQAQGRCAPDDVLVRNAEAARAEIAALRRQVARLKREFLSGSRY
;
A
#
# COMPACT_ATOMS: atom_id res chain seq x y z
N MET A 1 -16.57 -26.61 -14.86
CA MET A 1 -15.12 -26.48 -14.84
C MET A 1 -14.73 -25.12 -14.27
N LEU A 2 -13.86 -25.13 -13.28
CA LEU A 2 -13.35 -23.89 -12.72
C LEU A 2 -12.39 -23.27 -13.72
N ASP A 3 -12.94 -22.50 -14.57
CA ASP A 3 -12.28 -21.99 -15.75
C ASP A 3 -11.75 -20.57 -15.52
N GLN A 4 -11.57 -19.88 -16.61
CA GLN A 4 -11.06 -18.51 -16.59
C GLN A 4 -11.99 -17.55 -15.86
N SER A 5 -13.29 -17.79 -15.85
CA SER A 5 -14.25 -16.92 -15.15
C SER A 5 -13.99 -16.94 -13.66
N HIS A 6 -13.78 -18.12 -13.09
CA HIS A 6 -13.49 -18.27 -11.67
C HIS A 6 -12.15 -17.61 -11.33
N ARG A 7 -11.14 -17.82 -12.15
CA ARG A 7 -9.83 -17.21 -11.96
C ARG A 7 -9.89 -15.69 -12.02
N ARG A 8 -10.63 -15.15 -12.97
CA ARG A 8 -10.82 -13.71 -13.09
C ARG A 8 -11.52 -13.12 -11.87
N ALA A 9 -12.55 -13.80 -11.38
CA ALA A 9 -13.27 -13.34 -10.20
C ALA A 9 -12.36 -13.32 -8.97
N THR A 10 -11.55 -14.37 -8.80
CA THR A 10 -10.59 -14.45 -7.71
C THR A 10 -9.54 -13.35 -7.83
N TRP A 11 -9.01 -13.16 -9.02
CA TRP A 11 -8.00 -12.13 -9.27
C TRP A 11 -8.54 -10.73 -8.99
N ARG A 12 -9.76 -10.44 -9.45
CA ARG A 12 -10.39 -9.13 -9.22
C ARG A 12 -10.59 -8.87 -7.74
N ARG A 13 -10.99 -9.89 -6.99
CA ARG A 13 -11.16 -9.76 -5.55
C ARG A 13 -9.83 -9.43 -4.87
N GLN A 14 -8.79 -10.15 -5.24
CA GLN A 14 -7.46 -9.90 -4.69
C GLN A 14 -6.95 -8.51 -5.06
N GLU A 15 -7.16 -8.11 -6.31
CA GLU A 15 -6.78 -6.78 -6.76
C GLU A 15 -7.51 -5.71 -5.97
N GLN A 16 -8.81 -5.88 -5.79
CA GLN A 16 -9.62 -4.92 -5.05
C GLN A 16 -9.16 -4.79 -3.60
N GLU A 17 -8.87 -5.91 -2.96
CA GLU A 17 -8.36 -5.91 -1.60
C GLU A 17 -7.04 -5.15 -1.50
N LEU A 18 -6.15 -5.35 -2.46
CA LEU A 18 -4.88 -4.64 -2.49
C LEU A 18 -5.05 -3.15 -2.74
N VAL A 19 -5.98 -2.79 -3.62
CA VAL A 19 -6.29 -1.38 -3.89
C VAL A 19 -6.85 -0.71 -2.64
N GLU A 20 -7.73 -1.38 -1.93
CA GLU A 20 -8.29 -0.85 -0.69
C GLU A 20 -7.22 -0.65 0.36
N ARG A 21 -6.32 -1.63 0.52
CA ARG A 21 -5.19 -1.51 1.44
C ARG A 21 -4.26 -0.37 1.04
N TRP A 22 -4.01 -0.25 -0.25
CA TRP A 22 -3.16 0.82 -0.76
C TRP A 22 -3.77 2.17 -0.47
N SER A 23 -5.07 2.35 -0.75
CA SER A 23 -5.76 3.60 -0.48
C SER A 23 -5.71 3.96 1.01
N ALA A 24 -5.92 2.98 1.88
CA ALA A 24 -5.83 3.17 3.32
C ALA A 24 -4.41 3.55 3.75
N ALA A 25 -3.40 2.88 3.20
CA ALA A 25 -2.00 3.17 3.51
C ALA A 25 -1.61 4.57 3.03
N MET A 26 -2.06 4.96 1.83
CA MET A 26 -1.81 6.30 1.31
C MET A 26 -2.44 7.37 2.19
N GLU A 27 -3.65 7.12 2.67
CA GLU A 27 -4.33 8.06 3.57
C GLU A 27 -3.59 8.17 4.89
N ARG A 28 -3.14 7.05 5.47
CA ARG A 28 -2.35 7.08 6.70
C ARG A 28 -1.05 7.85 6.49
N TYR A 29 -0.40 7.65 5.36
CA TYR A 29 0.83 8.38 5.04
C TYR A 29 0.57 9.87 4.92
N ARG A 30 -0.51 10.25 4.23
CA ARG A 30 -0.87 11.65 4.05
C ARG A 30 -1.11 12.33 5.39
N VAL A 31 -1.89 11.69 6.26
CA VAL A 31 -2.18 12.22 7.59
C VAL A 31 -0.89 12.35 8.41
N ALA A 32 -0.10 11.28 8.46
CA ALA A 32 1.16 11.29 9.20
C ALA A 32 2.12 12.36 8.69
N HIS A 33 2.20 12.52 7.39
CA HIS A 33 3.07 13.53 6.78
C HIS A 33 2.62 14.94 7.11
N LEU A 34 1.31 15.20 7.08
CA LEU A 34 0.78 16.51 7.43
C LEU A 34 1.02 16.85 8.90
N GLU A 35 0.82 15.89 9.79
CA GLU A 35 1.08 16.07 11.21
C GLU A 35 2.56 16.35 11.47
N LEU A 36 3.42 15.58 10.82
CA LEU A 36 4.87 15.74 10.95
C LEU A 36 5.30 17.12 10.45
N SER A 37 4.82 17.52 9.27
CA SER A 37 5.14 18.82 8.69
C SER A 37 4.68 19.97 9.57
N ALA A 38 3.48 19.89 10.11
CA ALA A 38 2.93 20.90 11.00
C ALA A 38 3.78 21.03 12.27
N ARG A 39 4.18 19.90 12.84
CA ARG A 39 4.99 19.90 14.04
C ARG A 39 6.38 20.45 13.78
N GLU A 40 6.99 20.08 12.66
CA GLU A 40 8.31 20.59 12.29
C GLU A 40 8.30 22.10 12.04
N GLN A 41 7.22 22.60 11.46
CA GLN A 41 7.06 24.05 11.27
C GLN A 41 6.92 24.79 12.60
N ALA A 42 6.29 24.15 13.58
CA ALA A 42 6.06 24.76 14.90
C ALA A 42 7.26 24.64 15.83
N GLN A 43 7.96 23.50 15.79
CA GLN A 43 8.96 23.15 16.80
C GLN A 43 10.34 22.80 16.23
N GLY A 44 10.47 22.82 14.89
CA GLY A 44 11.70 22.42 14.23
C GLY A 44 11.72 20.92 13.94
N ARG A 45 12.83 20.45 13.41
CA ARG A 45 12.96 19.08 12.93
C ARG A 45 12.73 18.05 14.03
N CYS A 46 11.90 17.06 13.75
CA CYS A 46 11.65 15.97 14.68
C CYS A 46 12.81 15.00 14.74
N ALA A 47 13.03 14.40 15.91
CA ALA A 47 14.03 13.36 16.07
C ALA A 47 13.62 12.12 15.27
N PRO A 48 14.59 11.31 14.79
CA PRO A 48 14.27 10.11 13.99
C PRO A 48 13.43 9.08 14.73
N ASP A 49 13.46 9.07 16.05
CA ASP A 49 12.67 8.14 16.87
C ASP A 49 11.33 8.71 17.30
N ASP A 50 10.98 9.91 16.84
CA ASP A 50 9.68 10.50 17.12
C ASP A 50 8.57 9.64 16.53
N VAL A 51 7.46 9.53 17.27
CA VAL A 51 6.31 8.73 16.86
C VAL A 51 5.79 9.16 15.49
N LEU A 52 5.74 10.47 15.22
CA LEU A 52 5.26 10.97 13.93
C LEU A 52 6.16 10.53 12.78
N VAL A 53 7.48 10.58 13.00
CA VAL A 53 8.44 10.11 11.99
C VAL A 53 8.26 8.61 11.76
N ARG A 54 8.16 7.83 12.82
CA ARG A 54 7.98 6.38 12.71
C ARG A 54 6.67 6.02 12.03
N ASN A 55 5.60 6.75 12.32
CA ASN A 55 4.31 6.51 11.66
C ASN A 55 4.39 6.77 10.15
N ALA A 56 5.04 7.86 9.76
CA ALA A 56 5.23 8.17 8.35
C ALA A 56 6.07 7.11 7.65
N GLU A 57 7.15 6.66 8.28
CA GLU A 57 8.00 5.63 7.71
C GLU A 57 7.30 4.28 7.61
N ALA A 58 6.50 3.91 8.62
CA ALA A 58 5.73 2.68 8.59
C ALA A 58 4.72 2.68 7.46
N ALA A 59 4.01 3.79 7.27
CA ALA A 59 3.05 3.91 6.18
C ALA A 59 3.73 3.83 4.83
N ARG A 60 4.89 4.47 4.69
CA ARG A 60 5.68 4.43 3.47
C ARG A 60 6.16 3.02 3.14
N ALA A 61 6.62 2.29 4.15
CA ALA A 61 7.05 0.91 3.97
C ALA A 61 5.89 0.01 3.55
N GLU A 62 4.71 0.23 4.12
CA GLU A 62 3.52 -0.51 3.74
C GLU A 62 3.13 -0.25 2.28
N ILE A 63 3.18 1.00 1.84
CA ILE A 63 2.91 1.35 0.45
C ILE A 63 3.87 0.63 -0.48
N ALA A 64 5.16 0.61 -0.15
CA ALA A 64 6.16 -0.10 -0.95
C ALA A 64 5.89 -1.60 -1.00
N ALA A 65 5.51 -2.20 0.12
CA ALA A 65 5.17 -3.62 0.17
C ALA A 65 3.95 -3.93 -0.67
N LEU A 66 2.92 -3.08 -0.61
CA LEU A 66 1.71 -3.25 -1.41
C LEU A 66 1.99 -3.13 -2.90
N ARG A 67 2.86 -2.21 -3.29
CA ARG A 67 3.28 -2.10 -4.70
C ARG A 67 3.90 -3.40 -5.19
N ARG A 68 4.75 -4.02 -4.38
CA ARG A 68 5.36 -5.30 -4.75
C ARG A 68 4.33 -6.40 -4.86
N GLN A 69 3.35 -6.41 -3.96
CA GLN A 69 2.27 -7.40 -4.01
C GLN A 69 1.41 -7.25 -5.25
N VAL A 70 1.07 -6.02 -5.62
CA VAL A 70 0.31 -5.76 -6.84
C VAL A 70 1.09 -6.23 -8.07
N ALA A 71 2.37 -5.91 -8.13
CA ALA A 71 3.21 -6.32 -9.26
C ALA A 71 3.30 -7.84 -9.35
N ARG A 72 3.42 -8.52 -8.22
CA ARG A 72 3.44 -9.99 -8.18
C ARG A 72 2.12 -10.57 -8.65
N LEU A 73 1.01 -10.03 -8.15
CA LEU A 73 -0.31 -10.50 -8.52
C LEU A 73 -0.55 -10.37 -10.03
N LYS A 74 -0.16 -9.24 -10.60
CA LYS A 74 -0.27 -9.03 -12.04
C LYS A 74 0.53 -10.05 -12.81
N ARG A 75 1.76 -10.32 -12.40
CA ARG A 75 2.61 -11.31 -13.04
C ARG A 75 2.02 -12.70 -12.97
N GLU A 76 1.51 -13.08 -11.81
CA GLU A 76 0.90 -14.39 -11.62
C GLU A 76 -0.33 -14.55 -12.51
N PHE A 77 -1.17 -13.53 -12.57
CA PHE A 77 -2.35 -13.57 -13.42
C PHE A 77 -1.99 -13.68 -14.88
N LEU A 78 -1.05 -12.85 -15.35
CA LEU A 78 -0.64 -12.88 -16.75
C LEU A 78 0.02 -14.20 -17.12
N SER A 79 0.84 -14.76 -16.24
CA SER A 79 1.42 -16.07 -16.47
C SER A 79 0.35 -17.15 -16.52
N GLY A 80 -0.60 -17.10 -15.59
CA GLY A 80 -1.68 -18.06 -15.53
C GLY A 80 -2.61 -18.01 -16.73
N SER A 81 -2.75 -16.86 -17.34
CA SER A 81 -3.64 -16.72 -18.50
C SER A 81 -3.13 -17.40 -19.76
N ARG A 82 -1.90 -17.85 -19.72
CA ARG A 82 -1.29 -18.55 -20.85
C ARG A 82 -1.65 -20.04 -20.91
N TYR A 83 -2.23 -20.55 -19.86
CA TYR A 83 -2.57 -21.98 -19.80
C TYR A 83 -3.93 -22.26 -20.37
#